data_dc5a35484fe2c84efafb7cd46349c7da
#
_entry.id   dc5a35484fe2c84efafb7cd46349c7da
#
_cell.length_a   1.000
_cell.length_b   1.000
_cell.length_c   1.000
_cell.angle_alpha   90.00
_cell.angle_beta   90.00
_cell.angle_gamma   90.00
#
_symmetry.space_group_name_H-M   'P 1'
#
loop_
_entity.id
_entity.type
_entity.pdbx_description
1 polymer ?
#
loop_
_entity_poly.entity_id
_entity_poly.type
_entity_poly.pdbx_seq_one_letter_code
_entity_poly.pdbx_strand_id
1 'polypeptide(L)'
;METLQHLILHDMPNSEEIEAVKSGDHTLTYKGYRKRINQLANAMLQKGIQKGDRVALLCKNGHPASTVMFAALEIGAVVVPVSWQLKPYEMTGILKASEPKAMFYGAEFKEILDEVLPELSSLCVTMETGTAYETSAEFEALFAGPDHLPETEMVSPDDTALLMFTSGTTGNPKRCMITHGGIYRYVKKSNSSIARMKGLRFLACHPIYHTSALICIMLGTFAETTFVFTKDQDPVHMLKVIEEEKIQTVMALPVFYTYLLEAWETHQTDLSSLVILMTGGTKVPSSLIRRYLDIGIPLAHGYGSTEAWGISTWMPDMGMDKAASAGKPVAGVKVKVEDPLTGEELPQGEIGEIVVHTPFLFKGYEDNPEATAKVLQNGWFRTGDSGYVDEDGFIFITGRYKDVIIYGGDNVYPDQVEEVIQQIPGILETAVVGIPDPLYGEKPKAFIVKNGGQRITEEDVIEFCKERLSAYKIPEVEFVNELPKNNLGKVKKDVLRNQAVHS
;
A
#
# COMPACT_ATOMS: atom_id res chain seq x y z
N MET A 1 25.53 9.37 -7.59
CA MET A 1 24.59 8.68 -8.51
C MET A 1 23.23 8.55 -7.82
N GLU A 2 22.13 8.63 -8.62
CA GLU A 2 20.77 8.58 -8.06
C GLU A 2 20.25 7.14 -7.99
N THR A 3 20.90 6.29 -7.16
CA THR A 3 20.52 4.87 -7.00
C THR A 3 20.39 4.48 -5.53
N LEU A 4 19.67 3.39 -5.25
CA LEU A 4 19.51 2.88 -3.89
C LEU A 4 20.81 2.35 -3.28
N GLN A 5 21.76 1.87 -4.10
CA GLN A 5 23.09 1.48 -3.60
C GLN A 5 23.74 2.58 -2.77
N HIS A 6 23.72 3.81 -3.29
CA HIS A 6 24.26 4.98 -2.56
C HIS A 6 23.38 5.37 -1.38
N LEU A 7 22.09 5.19 -1.52
CA LEU A 7 21.12 5.54 -0.51
C LEU A 7 21.29 4.70 0.76
N ILE A 8 21.40 3.39 0.62
CA ILE A 8 21.45 2.46 1.76
C ILE A 8 22.80 2.52 2.48
N LEU A 9 23.88 2.75 1.75
CA LEU A 9 25.23 2.61 2.30
C LEU A 9 25.94 3.91 2.61
N HIS A 10 25.71 4.97 1.84
CA HIS A 10 26.43 6.23 2.00
C HIS A 10 25.63 7.29 2.76
N ASP A 11 24.32 7.27 2.64
CA ASP A 11 23.43 8.25 3.29
C ASP A 11 22.67 7.66 4.50
N MET A 12 22.89 6.38 4.85
CA MET A 12 22.41 5.88 6.13
C MET A 12 23.05 6.67 7.27
N PRO A 13 22.28 7.00 8.31
CA PRO A 13 22.79 7.77 9.43
C PRO A 13 24.08 7.18 10.02
N ASN A 14 25.03 8.04 10.31
CA ASN A 14 26.27 7.67 10.99
C ASN A 14 26.07 7.36 12.49
N SER A 15 24.85 7.39 12.96
CA SER A 15 24.47 7.08 14.35
C SER A 15 24.56 5.57 14.59
N GLU A 16 25.79 5.14 14.85
CA GLU A 16 26.16 3.74 15.03
C GLU A 16 25.35 3.03 16.13
N GLU A 17 24.87 3.78 17.12
CA GLU A 17 24.24 3.30 18.34
C GLU A 17 22.69 3.37 18.30
N ILE A 18 22.08 4.00 17.28
CA ILE A 18 20.62 4.07 17.16
C ILE A 18 20.07 2.71 16.77
N GLU A 19 19.03 2.27 17.47
CA GLU A 19 18.26 1.08 17.16
C GLU A 19 17.57 1.24 15.78
N ALA A 20 17.85 0.34 14.85
CA ALA A 20 17.29 0.38 13.51
C ALA A 20 16.07 -0.53 13.39
N VAL A 21 16.19 -1.77 13.86
CA VAL A 21 15.13 -2.78 13.77
C VAL A 21 15.03 -3.58 15.07
N LYS A 22 13.79 -3.88 15.44
CA LYS A 22 13.44 -4.77 16.54
C LYS A 22 12.41 -5.78 16.09
N SER A 23 12.67 -7.07 16.32
CA SER A 23 11.77 -8.20 16.01
C SER A 23 11.79 -9.16 17.19
N GLY A 24 10.77 -9.13 18.04
CA GLY A 24 10.79 -9.86 19.31
C GLY A 24 11.97 -9.43 20.18
N ASP A 25 12.80 -10.38 20.60
CA ASP A 25 13.99 -10.11 21.43
C ASP A 25 15.23 -9.68 20.60
N HIS A 26 15.15 -9.75 19.28
CA HIS A 26 16.25 -9.36 18.40
C HIS A 26 16.24 -7.86 18.12
N THR A 27 17.32 -7.20 18.46
CA THR A 27 17.52 -5.77 18.20
C THR A 27 18.82 -5.57 17.42
N LEU A 28 18.77 -4.76 16.38
CA LEU A 28 19.93 -4.34 15.59
C LEU A 28 20.03 -2.81 15.58
N THR A 29 21.21 -2.28 15.85
CA THR A 29 21.51 -0.87 15.58
C THR A 29 21.68 -0.65 14.07
N TYR A 30 21.66 0.60 13.60
CA TYR A 30 21.93 0.92 12.20
C TYR A 30 23.28 0.37 11.72
N LYS A 31 24.31 0.40 12.57
CA LYS A 31 25.61 -0.23 12.28
C LYS A 31 25.50 -1.75 12.12
N GLY A 32 24.87 -2.42 13.07
CA GLY A 32 24.65 -3.86 13.03
C GLY A 32 23.80 -4.29 11.84
N TYR A 33 22.77 -3.51 11.53
CA TYR A 33 21.87 -3.76 10.40
C TYR A 33 22.60 -3.62 9.06
N ARG A 34 23.38 -2.55 8.86
CA ARG A 34 24.23 -2.35 7.68
C ARG A 34 25.24 -3.49 7.50
N LYS A 35 25.88 -3.90 8.61
CA LYS A 35 26.80 -5.05 8.58
C LYS A 35 26.10 -6.29 8.04
N ARG A 36 24.91 -6.63 8.54
CA ARG A 36 24.14 -7.80 8.06
C ARG A 36 23.74 -7.67 6.60
N ILE A 37 23.30 -6.48 6.16
CA ILE A 37 22.98 -6.22 4.75
C ILE A 37 24.18 -6.53 3.86
N ASN A 38 25.38 -6.01 4.19
CA ASN A 38 26.59 -6.23 3.43
C ASN A 38 26.99 -7.73 3.39
N GLN A 39 26.94 -8.40 4.54
CA GLN A 39 27.25 -9.83 4.63
C GLN A 39 26.32 -10.66 3.75
N LEU A 40 25.00 -10.40 3.81
CA LEU A 40 24.04 -11.10 2.99
C LEU A 40 24.22 -10.79 1.49
N ALA A 41 24.49 -9.54 1.14
CA ALA A 41 24.75 -9.11 -0.23
C ALA A 41 25.96 -9.85 -0.81
N ASN A 42 27.07 -9.94 -0.06
CA ASN A 42 28.24 -10.73 -0.44
C ASN A 42 27.93 -12.24 -0.57
N ALA A 43 27.11 -12.79 0.34
CA ALA A 43 26.69 -14.18 0.25
C ALA A 43 25.80 -14.45 -0.96
N MET A 44 24.93 -13.52 -1.33
CA MET A 44 24.13 -13.60 -2.56
C MET A 44 25.01 -13.62 -3.81
N LEU A 45 26.03 -12.77 -3.89
CA LEU A 45 27.00 -12.77 -5.00
C LEU A 45 27.75 -14.10 -5.07
N GLN A 46 28.21 -14.66 -3.94
CA GLN A 46 28.88 -15.96 -3.88
C GLN A 46 27.98 -17.11 -4.36
N LYS A 47 26.66 -16.99 -4.14
CA LYS A 47 25.65 -17.95 -4.65
C LYS A 47 25.28 -17.69 -6.12
N GLY A 48 25.95 -16.75 -6.80
CA GLY A 48 25.78 -16.46 -8.21
C GLY A 48 24.59 -15.54 -8.52
N ILE A 49 24.00 -14.88 -7.52
CA ILE A 49 22.97 -13.86 -7.74
C ILE A 49 23.69 -12.57 -8.16
N GLN A 50 23.26 -11.96 -9.26
CA GLN A 50 23.91 -10.82 -9.87
C GLN A 50 22.92 -9.69 -10.12
N LYS A 51 23.40 -8.53 -10.52
CA LYS A 51 22.61 -7.40 -10.99
C LYS A 51 21.58 -7.84 -12.04
N GLY A 52 20.33 -7.43 -11.85
CA GLY A 52 19.20 -7.77 -12.72
C GLY A 52 18.55 -9.12 -12.45
N ASP A 53 19.19 -10.02 -11.71
CA ASP A 53 18.56 -11.27 -11.27
C ASP A 53 17.40 -10.97 -10.32
N ARG A 54 16.32 -11.73 -10.41
CA ARG A 54 15.13 -11.56 -9.59
C ARG A 54 15.21 -12.38 -8.32
N VAL A 55 14.94 -11.72 -7.20
CA VAL A 55 14.92 -12.30 -5.85
C VAL A 55 13.50 -12.25 -5.32
N ALA A 56 12.80 -13.37 -5.29
CA ALA A 56 11.47 -13.48 -4.71
C ALA A 56 11.56 -13.48 -3.18
N LEU A 57 10.66 -12.72 -2.55
CA LEU A 57 10.60 -12.56 -1.10
C LEU A 57 9.20 -12.91 -0.59
N LEU A 58 9.04 -14.08 0.02
CA LEU A 58 7.81 -14.58 0.63
C LEU A 58 8.01 -14.70 2.14
N CYS A 59 7.98 -13.58 2.85
CA CYS A 59 8.19 -13.52 4.29
C CYS A 59 7.16 -12.63 4.95
N LYS A 60 6.80 -12.93 6.20
CA LYS A 60 6.14 -11.95 7.06
C LYS A 60 7.09 -10.80 7.38
N ASN A 61 6.53 -9.69 7.85
CA ASN A 61 7.33 -8.56 8.26
C ASN A 61 8.28 -8.94 9.39
N GLY A 62 9.56 -8.61 9.22
CA GLY A 62 10.59 -8.89 10.20
C GLY A 62 11.95 -8.41 9.70
N HIS A 63 12.95 -8.43 10.59
CA HIS A 63 14.30 -8.08 10.20
C HIS A 63 14.88 -9.00 9.10
N PRO A 64 14.54 -10.31 9.02
CA PRO A 64 15.05 -11.14 7.92
C PRO A 64 14.55 -10.64 6.56
N ALA A 65 13.25 -10.37 6.43
CA ALA A 65 12.64 -9.90 5.19
C ALA A 65 13.24 -8.57 4.70
N SER A 66 13.37 -7.60 5.60
CA SER A 66 13.96 -6.30 5.25
C SER A 66 15.46 -6.39 4.96
N THR A 67 16.20 -7.29 5.65
CA THR A 67 17.61 -7.53 5.35
C THR A 67 17.80 -8.12 3.96
N VAL A 68 16.99 -9.11 3.56
CA VAL A 68 17.02 -9.71 2.21
C VAL A 68 16.72 -8.65 1.15
N MET A 69 15.68 -7.84 1.38
CA MET A 69 15.30 -6.77 0.47
C MET A 69 16.47 -5.79 0.23
N PHE A 70 17.06 -5.27 1.29
CA PHE A 70 18.14 -4.31 1.15
C PHE A 70 19.41 -4.94 0.57
N ALA A 71 19.74 -6.17 0.93
CA ALA A 71 20.90 -6.89 0.38
C ALA A 71 20.75 -7.12 -1.14
N ALA A 72 19.56 -7.50 -1.61
CA ALA A 72 19.26 -7.65 -3.02
C ALA A 72 19.37 -6.30 -3.78
N LEU A 73 18.81 -5.24 -3.22
CA LEU A 73 18.90 -3.90 -3.81
C LEU A 73 20.35 -3.39 -3.87
N GLU A 74 21.19 -3.77 -2.90
CA GLU A 74 22.59 -3.39 -2.85
C GLU A 74 23.40 -3.93 -4.02
N ILE A 75 23.17 -5.17 -4.39
CA ILE A 75 23.82 -5.81 -5.55
C ILE A 75 23.13 -5.52 -6.88
N GLY A 76 22.08 -4.70 -6.90
CA GLY A 76 21.30 -4.37 -8.09
C GLY A 76 20.38 -5.50 -8.56
N ALA A 77 20.10 -6.49 -7.73
CA ALA A 77 19.09 -7.49 -8.00
C ALA A 77 17.67 -6.90 -7.86
N VAL A 78 16.71 -7.47 -8.59
CA VAL A 78 15.31 -7.02 -8.60
C VAL A 78 14.54 -7.76 -7.52
N VAL A 79 14.03 -7.04 -6.52
CA VAL A 79 13.20 -7.65 -5.48
C VAL A 79 11.79 -7.86 -5.99
N VAL A 80 11.26 -9.07 -5.80
CA VAL A 80 9.89 -9.48 -6.12
C VAL A 80 9.16 -9.82 -4.82
N PRO A 81 8.50 -8.84 -4.18
CA PRO A 81 7.73 -9.11 -2.97
C PRO A 81 6.49 -9.94 -3.31
N VAL A 82 6.33 -11.09 -2.65
CA VAL A 82 5.22 -12.03 -2.90
C VAL A 82 4.23 -11.95 -1.75
N SER A 83 2.95 -11.76 -2.07
CA SER A 83 1.90 -11.77 -1.06
C SER A 83 1.70 -13.19 -0.50
N TRP A 84 1.80 -13.31 0.82
CA TRP A 84 1.57 -14.57 1.52
C TRP A 84 0.08 -14.95 1.65
N GLN A 85 -0.83 -14.09 1.21
CA GLN A 85 -2.27 -14.35 1.20
C GLN A 85 -2.72 -15.07 -0.08
N LEU A 86 -1.83 -15.24 -1.06
CA LEU A 86 -2.12 -15.91 -2.30
C LEU A 86 -2.26 -17.43 -2.09
N LYS A 87 -3.16 -18.02 -2.86
CA LYS A 87 -3.25 -19.49 -2.95
C LYS A 87 -2.11 -20.06 -3.80
N PRO A 88 -1.76 -21.35 -3.67
CA PRO A 88 -0.67 -21.97 -4.45
C PRO A 88 -0.76 -21.67 -5.94
N TYR A 89 -1.95 -21.80 -6.53
CA TYR A 89 -2.18 -21.53 -7.95
C TYR A 89 -1.82 -20.08 -8.37
N GLU A 90 -2.27 -19.09 -7.59
CA GLU A 90 -2.01 -17.68 -7.85
C GLU A 90 -0.50 -17.36 -7.67
N MET A 91 0.09 -17.91 -6.61
CA MET A 91 1.51 -17.75 -6.29
C MET A 91 2.39 -18.34 -7.39
N THR A 92 2.07 -19.54 -7.85
CA THR A 92 2.75 -20.18 -8.99
C THR A 92 2.70 -19.32 -10.24
N GLY A 93 1.55 -18.73 -10.55
CA GLY A 93 1.38 -17.83 -11.69
C GLY A 93 2.29 -16.60 -11.60
N ILE A 94 2.36 -15.95 -10.44
CA ILE A 94 3.21 -14.80 -10.18
C ILE A 94 4.70 -15.16 -10.27
N LEU A 95 5.10 -16.27 -9.64
CA LEU A 95 6.50 -16.70 -9.62
C LEU A 95 6.97 -17.18 -10.99
N LYS A 96 6.13 -17.90 -11.76
CA LYS A 96 6.44 -18.24 -13.16
C LYS A 96 6.61 -16.99 -14.02
N ALA A 97 5.71 -16.02 -13.87
CA ALA A 97 5.78 -14.77 -14.62
C ALA A 97 7.00 -13.91 -14.26
N SER A 98 7.46 -13.96 -13.01
CA SER A 98 8.62 -13.19 -12.56
C SER A 98 9.94 -13.93 -12.71
N GLU A 99 9.96 -15.23 -13.00
CA GLU A 99 11.17 -16.05 -13.23
C GLU A 99 12.30 -15.77 -12.20
N PRO A 100 12.06 -15.90 -10.89
CA PRO A 100 13.07 -15.56 -9.90
C PRO A 100 14.23 -16.57 -9.94
N LYS A 101 15.46 -16.07 -9.83
CA LYS A 101 16.66 -16.89 -9.69
C LYS A 101 16.90 -17.34 -8.26
N ALA A 102 16.45 -16.51 -7.30
CA ALA A 102 16.51 -16.83 -5.89
C ALA A 102 15.17 -16.59 -5.21
N MET A 103 14.89 -17.39 -4.18
CA MET A 103 13.71 -17.23 -3.33
C MET A 103 14.11 -17.32 -1.87
N PHE A 104 13.72 -16.30 -1.11
CA PHE A 104 13.81 -16.27 0.35
C PHE A 104 12.41 -16.33 0.94
N TYR A 105 12.18 -17.22 1.91
CA TYR A 105 10.85 -17.44 2.45
C TYR A 105 10.86 -17.71 3.95
N GLY A 106 9.78 -17.32 4.62
CA GLY A 106 9.55 -17.62 6.04
C GLY A 106 9.18 -19.09 6.26
N ALA A 107 9.61 -19.66 7.36
CA ALA A 107 9.38 -21.07 7.71
C ALA A 107 7.90 -21.47 7.64
N GLU A 108 6.99 -20.55 7.98
CA GLU A 108 5.54 -20.73 7.93
C GLU A 108 4.97 -20.97 6.53
N PHE A 109 5.76 -20.72 5.47
CA PHE A 109 5.33 -20.90 4.07
C PHE A 109 5.87 -22.15 3.41
N LYS A 110 6.57 -23.02 4.18
CA LYS A 110 7.18 -24.22 3.64
C LYS A 110 6.18 -25.15 2.96
N GLU A 111 5.06 -25.45 3.63
CA GLU A 111 4.03 -26.36 3.10
C GLU A 111 3.45 -25.86 1.76
N ILE A 112 3.13 -24.57 1.65
CA ILE A 112 2.63 -24.02 0.39
C ILE A 112 3.69 -24.03 -0.70
N LEU A 113 4.96 -23.88 -0.33
CA LEU A 113 6.07 -23.91 -1.28
C LEU A 113 6.41 -25.32 -1.77
N ASP A 114 6.13 -26.36 -1.02
CA ASP A 114 6.27 -27.75 -1.48
C ASP A 114 5.40 -28.04 -2.71
N GLU A 115 4.26 -27.35 -2.86
CA GLU A 115 3.40 -27.42 -4.04
C GLU A 115 3.89 -26.50 -5.19
N VAL A 116 4.47 -25.34 -4.87
CA VAL A 116 4.83 -24.30 -5.83
C VAL A 116 6.21 -24.49 -6.45
N LEU A 117 7.22 -24.84 -5.64
CA LEU A 117 8.63 -24.94 -6.08
C LEU A 117 8.88 -25.90 -7.24
N PRO A 118 8.23 -27.08 -7.33
CA PRO A 118 8.43 -28.01 -8.45
C PRO A 118 8.06 -27.41 -9.82
N GLU A 119 7.23 -26.36 -9.82
CA GLU A 119 6.77 -25.69 -11.03
C GLU A 119 7.71 -24.56 -11.50
N LEU A 120 8.77 -24.24 -10.72
CA LEU A 120 9.67 -23.10 -10.94
C LEU A 120 11.05 -23.55 -11.43
N SER A 121 11.23 -23.57 -12.73
CA SER A 121 12.51 -24.01 -13.36
C SER A 121 13.63 -22.96 -13.31
N SER A 122 13.32 -21.70 -13.02
CA SER A 122 14.29 -20.59 -12.95
C SER A 122 15.09 -20.54 -11.65
N LEU A 123 14.59 -21.16 -10.58
CA LEU A 123 15.20 -21.09 -9.26
C LEU A 123 16.51 -21.85 -9.16
N CYS A 124 17.58 -21.14 -8.77
CA CYS A 124 18.89 -21.70 -8.47
C CYS A 124 19.19 -21.69 -6.97
N VAL A 125 18.56 -20.77 -6.23
CA VAL A 125 18.76 -20.59 -4.78
C VAL A 125 17.41 -20.54 -4.10
N THR A 126 17.21 -21.38 -3.10
CA THR A 126 16.06 -21.36 -2.21
C THR A 126 16.56 -21.32 -0.77
N MET A 127 16.05 -20.38 0.04
CA MET A 127 16.55 -20.17 1.39
C MET A 127 15.39 -19.89 2.35
N GLU A 128 15.26 -20.73 3.37
CA GLU A 128 14.38 -20.48 4.48
C GLU A 128 15.02 -19.47 5.45
N THR A 129 14.35 -18.35 5.68
CA THR A 129 14.87 -17.29 6.58
C THR A 129 14.58 -17.55 8.06
N GLY A 130 13.73 -18.51 8.37
CA GLY A 130 13.12 -18.69 9.67
C GLY A 130 11.77 -17.98 9.76
N THR A 131 11.38 -17.55 10.95
CA THR A 131 10.15 -16.76 11.19
C THR A 131 10.44 -15.25 11.17
N ALA A 132 9.42 -14.44 11.41
CA ALA A 132 9.59 -12.99 11.59
C ALA A 132 10.52 -12.63 12.78
N TYR A 133 10.64 -13.52 13.76
CA TYR A 133 11.36 -13.27 15.01
C TYR A 133 12.62 -14.13 15.18
N GLU A 134 12.61 -15.35 14.68
CA GLU A 134 13.71 -16.29 14.82
C GLU A 134 14.22 -16.71 13.45
N THR A 135 15.50 -16.47 13.22
CA THR A 135 16.16 -16.83 11.97
C THR A 135 16.56 -18.31 11.96
N SER A 136 16.51 -18.94 10.79
CA SER A 136 17.02 -20.31 10.61
C SER A 136 18.55 -20.36 10.73
N ALA A 137 19.10 -21.50 11.14
CA ALA A 137 20.55 -21.69 11.23
C ALA A 137 21.24 -21.55 9.86
N GLU A 138 20.57 -21.97 8.76
CA GLU A 138 21.09 -21.80 7.40
C GLU A 138 21.14 -20.33 6.99
N PHE A 139 20.11 -19.57 7.33
CA PHE A 139 20.09 -18.13 7.05
C PHE A 139 21.17 -17.41 7.86
N GLU A 140 21.33 -17.72 9.14
CA GLU A 140 22.39 -17.15 10.00
C GLU A 140 23.79 -17.47 9.49
N ALA A 141 24.02 -18.63 8.88
CA ALA A 141 25.31 -18.98 8.31
C ALA A 141 25.73 -18.03 7.16
N LEU A 142 24.80 -17.35 6.50
CA LEU A 142 25.11 -16.36 5.45
C LEU A 142 25.80 -15.11 5.98
N PHE A 143 25.68 -14.84 7.27
CA PHE A 143 26.29 -13.65 7.91
C PHE A 143 27.69 -13.91 8.46
N ALA A 144 28.31 -15.06 8.17
CA ALA A 144 29.70 -15.36 8.54
C ALA A 144 30.74 -14.74 7.57
N GLY A 145 30.26 -14.24 6.42
CA GLY A 145 31.09 -13.68 5.35
C GLY A 145 31.55 -12.24 5.58
N PRO A 146 32.19 -11.63 4.56
CA PRO A 146 32.68 -10.26 4.60
C PRO A 146 31.55 -9.25 4.87
N ASP A 147 31.83 -8.24 5.68
CA ASP A 147 30.90 -7.16 6.04
C ASP A 147 31.19 -5.82 5.35
N HIS A 148 32.19 -5.79 4.47
CA HIS A 148 32.45 -4.64 3.60
C HIS A 148 31.42 -4.55 2.46
N LEU A 149 31.35 -3.40 1.83
CA LEU A 149 30.57 -3.17 0.61
C LEU A 149 30.87 -4.26 -0.44
N PRO A 150 29.84 -4.90 -1.00
CA PRO A 150 30.05 -5.88 -2.07
C PRO A 150 30.62 -5.19 -3.31
N GLU A 151 31.59 -5.84 -3.96
CA GLU A 151 32.05 -5.46 -5.29
C GLU A 151 31.02 -5.96 -6.32
N THR A 152 30.27 -5.06 -6.89
CA THR A 152 29.20 -5.36 -7.86
C THR A 152 29.26 -4.39 -9.04
N GLU A 153 28.57 -4.75 -10.11
CA GLU A 153 28.36 -3.83 -11.23
C GLU A 153 27.62 -2.57 -10.78
N MET A 154 28.00 -1.44 -11.41
CA MET A 154 27.33 -0.18 -11.14
C MET A 154 25.86 -0.23 -11.54
N VAL A 155 24.98 0.07 -10.60
CA VAL A 155 23.54 0.16 -10.84
C VAL A 155 23.19 1.50 -11.47
N SER A 156 22.39 1.47 -12.53
CA SER A 156 21.84 2.66 -13.17
C SER A 156 20.58 3.13 -12.45
N PRO A 157 20.27 4.44 -12.43
CA PRO A 157 18.96 4.92 -11.98
C PRO A 157 17.76 4.31 -12.70
N ASP A 158 17.94 3.89 -13.96
CA ASP A 158 16.88 3.29 -14.79
C ASP A 158 16.75 1.77 -14.63
N ASP A 159 17.65 1.14 -13.86
CA ASP A 159 17.55 -0.28 -13.54
C ASP A 159 16.34 -0.53 -12.61
N THR A 160 15.64 -1.64 -12.86
CA THR A 160 14.51 -2.04 -12.04
C THR A 160 15.00 -2.50 -10.66
N ALA A 161 14.46 -1.92 -9.61
CA ALA A 161 14.73 -2.27 -8.22
C ALA A 161 13.68 -3.23 -7.65
N LEU A 162 12.41 -2.95 -7.95
CA LEU A 162 11.28 -3.74 -7.49
C LEU A 162 10.40 -4.14 -8.68
N LEU A 163 9.91 -5.36 -8.66
CA LEU A 163 8.86 -5.85 -9.56
C LEU A 163 7.60 -6.12 -8.74
N MET A 164 6.66 -5.18 -8.78
CA MET A 164 5.44 -5.22 -7.97
C MET A 164 4.27 -5.75 -8.79
N PHE A 165 3.46 -6.61 -8.20
CA PHE A 165 2.25 -7.12 -8.85
C PHE A 165 1.04 -6.29 -8.45
N THR A 166 0.35 -5.72 -9.43
CA THR A 166 -0.90 -4.99 -9.23
C THR A 166 -2.07 -5.78 -9.79
N SER A 167 -3.22 -5.71 -9.10
CA SER A 167 -4.46 -6.34 -9.59
C SER A 167 -4.90 -5.69 -10.89
N GLY A 168 -4.62 -6.35 -12.01
CA GLY A 168 -5.09 -5.93 -13.33
C GLY A 168 -6.62 -6.08 -13.46
N THR A 169 -7.23 -5.19 -14.21
CA THR A 169 -8.67 -5.26 -14.54
C THR A 169 -9.03 -6.46 -15.43
N THR A 170 -8.03 -7.16 -15.99
CA THR A 170 -8.16 -8.26 -16.94
C THR A 170 -7.93 -9.66 -16.33
N GLY A 171 -7.84 -9.76 -15.00
CA GLY A 171 -7.64 -11.04 -14.29
C GLY A 171 -6.17 -11.44 -14.10
N ASN A 172 -5.25 -11.04 -14.98
CA ASN A 172 -3.83 -11.29 -14.80
C ASN A 172 -3.14 -10.09 -14.13
N PRO A 173 -2.40 -10.28 -13.02
CA PRO A 173 -1.67 -9.21 -12.36
C PRO A 173 -0.65 -8.56 -13.31
N LYS A 174 -0.62 -7.22 -13.35
CA LYS A 174 0.38 -6.48 -14.11
C LYS A 174 1.66 -6.39 -13.31
N ARG A 175 2.80 -6.56 -13.97
CA ARG A 175 4.15 -6.46 -13.39
C ARG A 175 4.65 -5.03 -13.50
N CYS A 176 4.57 -4.29 -12.42
CA CYS A 176 4.95 -2.88 -12.33
C CYS A 176 6.45 -2.76 -12.02
N MET A 177 7.24 -2.20 -12.94
CA MET A 177 8.68 -2.00 -12.78
C MET A 177 8.97 -0.69 -12.07
N ILE A 178 9.49 -0.75 -10.86
CA ILE A 178 9.94 0.40 -10.07
C ILE A 178 11.46 0.51 -10.15
N THR A 179 11.99 1.67 -10.52
CA THR A 179 13.42 1.85 -10.72
C THR A 179 14.16 2.32 -9.46
N HIS A 180 15.46 2.06 -9.39
CA HIS A 180 16.35 2.60 -8.35
C HIS A 180 16.26 4.12 -8.26
N GLY A 181 16.34 4.80 -9.40
CA GLY A 181 16.25 6.26 -9.48
C GLY A 181 14.88 6.81 -9.07
N GLY A 182 13.80 6.10 -9.39
CA GLY A 182 12.45 6.47 -8.97
C GLY A 182 12.35 6.50 -7.43
N ILE A 183 12.76 5.42 -6.77
CA ILE A 183 12.75 5.34 -5.30
C ILE A 183 13.68 6.38 -4.68
N TYR A 184 14.90 6.51 -5.20
CA TYR A 184 15.87 7.50 -4.72
C TYR A 184 15.30 8.92 -4.76
N ARG A 185 14.75 9.34 -5.89
CA ARG A 185 14.15 10.67 -6.06
C ARG A 185 12.95 10.89 -5.15
N TYR A 186 12.12 9.86 -4.95
CA TYR A 186 11.00 9.91 -4.01
C TYR A 186 11.50 10.22 -2.59
N VAL A 187 12.46 9.43 -2.08
CA VAL A 187 13.04 9.61 -0.75
C VAL A 187 13.66 11.00 -0.62
N LYS A 188 14.51 11.42 -1.56
CA LYS A 188 15.19 12.73 -1.49
C LYS A 188 14.23 13.93 -1.57
N LYS A 189 13.08 13.80 -2.26
CA LYS A 189 12.06 14.85 -2.30
C LYS A 189 11.12 14.87 -1.11
N SER A 190 11.05 13.79 -0.34
CA SER A 190 10.16 13.66 0.83
C SER A 190 10.75 14.23 2.12
N ASN A 191 11.56 15.30 2.04
CA ASN A 191 12.25 15.89 3.19
C ASN A 191 11.33 16.23 4.37
N SER A 192 10.10 16.72 4.10
CA SER A 192 9.14 17.04 5.16
C SER A 192 8.64 15.77 5.87
N SER A 193 8.42 14.69 5.14
CA SER A 193 8.03 13.39 5.70
C SER A 193 9.18 12.78 6.51
N ILE A 194 10.42 12.86 6.00
CA ILE A 194 11.61 12.41 6.69
C ILE A 194 11.79 13.17 8.01
N ALA A 195 11.64 14.49 8.00
CA ALA A 195 11.77 15.32 9.21
C ALA A 195 10.71 14.95 10.28
N ARG A 196 9.50 14.58 9.86
CA ARG A 196 8.44 14.14 10.78
C ARG A 196 8.68 12.73 11.35
N MET A 197 9.35 11.86 10.61
CA MET A 197 9.65 10.47 11.03
C MET A 197 10.97 10.35 11.77
N LYS A 198 11.78 11.41 11.81
CA LYS A 198 13.15 11.35 12.35
C LYS A 198 13.18 10.89 13.79
N GLY A 199 13.88 9.77 14.02
CA GLY A 199 14.09 9.18 15.33
C GLY A 199 12.83 8.58 15.97
N LEU A 200 11.72 8.44 15.24
CA LEU A 200 10.50 7.83 15.76
C LEU A 200 10.62 6.30 15.84
N ARG A 201 9.85 5.71 16.74
CA ARG A 201 9.62 4.27 16.81
C ARG A 201 8.36 3.93 15.99
N PHE A 202 8.56 3.21 14.90
CA PHE A 202 7.53 2.88 13.91
C PHE A 202 7.13 1.42 14.03
N LEU A 203 5.84 1.16 14.27
CA LEU A 203 5.30 -0.20 14.23
C LEU A 203 5.07 -0.64 12.78
N ALA A 204 5.92 -1.55 12.31
CA ALA A 204 5.93 -2.05 10.93
C ALA A 204 4.99 -3.26 10.77
N CYS A 205 3.68 -3.02 10.88
CA CYS A 205 2.63 -4.05 10.76
C CYS A 205 2.08 -4.20 9.34
N HIS A 206 2.18 -3.17 8.50
CA HIS A 206 1.65 -3.22 7.14
C HIS A 206 2.53 -4.13 6.25
N PRO A 207 1.93 -5.08 5.48
CA PRO A 207 2.70 -6.10 4.77
C PRO A 207 3.72 -5.54 3.77
N ILE A 208 4.97 -6.02 3.84
CA ILE A 208 6.10 -5.55 3.03
C ILE A 208 5.90 -5.76 1.50
N TYR A 209 4.98 -6.62 1.08
CA TYR A 209 4.64 -6.77 -0.34
C TYR A 209 3.73 -5.66 -0.89
N HIS A 210 3.38 -4.66 -0.06
CA HIS A 210 2.64 -3.48 -0.50
C HIS A 210 3.54 -2.25 -0.62
N THR A 211 3.31 -1.46 -1.65
CA THR A 211 4.06 -0.22 -1.92
C THR A 211 4.06 0.73 -0.73
N SER A 212 2.95 0.85 0.00
CA SER A 212 2.83 1.72 1.18
C SER A 212 3.76 1.31 2.32
N ALA A 213 3.94 0.01 2.58
CA ALA A 213 4.92 -0.48 3.55
C ALA A 213 6.36 -0.20 3.10
N LEU A 214 6.65 -0.44 1.82
CA LEU A 214 7.96 -0.16 1.23
C LEU A 214 8.30 1.33 1.30
N ILE A 215 7.34 2.21 1.02
CA ILE A 215 7.48 3.67 1.20
C ILE A 215 7.90 4.00 2.63
N CYS A 216 7.20 3.47 3.63
CA CYS A 216 7.49 3.73 5.03
C CYS A 216 8.88 3.21 5.43
N ILE A 217 9.26 2.00 4.99
CA ILE A 217 10.56 1.43 5.29
C ILE A 217 11.67 2.27 4.63
N MET A 218 11.51 2.63 3.36
CA MET A 218 12.52 3.45 2.66
C MET A 218 12.67 4.83 3.29
N LEU A 219 11.57 5.56 3.53
CA LEU A 219 11.60 6.88 4.16
C LEU A 219 12.13 6.82 5.60
N GLY A 220 11.66 5.85 6.38
CA GLY A 220 12.02 5.72 7.78
C GLY A 220 13.49 5.35 7.97
N THR A 221 14.07 4.53 7.09
CA THR A 221 15.51 4.24 7.11
C THR A 221 16.35 5.52 6.98
N PHE A 222 15.90 6.49 6.13
CA PHE A 222 16.54 7.80 6.02
C PHE A 222 16.29 8.71 7.21
N ALA A 223 15.15 8.52 7.88
CA ALA A 223 14.75 9.32 9.03
C ALA A 223 15.31 8.79 10.36
N GLU A 224 16.24 7.86 10.34
CA GLU A 224 16.76 7.22 11.58
C GLU A 224 15.63 6.59 12.42
N THR A 225 14.57 6.11 11.77
CA THR A 225 13.41 5.50 12.42
C THR A 225 13.76 4.12 12.95
N THR A 226 13.35 3.79 14.17
CA THR A 226 13.41 2.43 14.69
C THR A 226 12.18 1.65 14.23
N PHE A 227 12.36 0.60 13.44
CA PHE A 227 11.28 -0.29 13.01
C PHE A 227 11.05 -1.41 14.02
N VAL A 228 9.91 -1.41 14.66
CA VAL A 228 9.44 -2.50 15.51
C VAL A 228 8.52 -3.39 14.69
N PHE A 229 8.92 -4.62 14.44
CA PHE A 229 8.11 -5.59 13.71
C PHE A 229 7.23 -6.39 14.67
N THR A 230 5.98 -6.64 14.27
CA THR A 230 5.03 -7.46 15.00
C THR A 230 4.69 -8.73 14.24
N LYS A 231 4.45 -9.82 14.97
CA LYS A 231 4.15 -11.15 14.39
C LYS A 231 2.77 -11.23 13.74
N ASP A 232 1.82 -10.40 14.18
CA ASP A 232 0.44 -10.40 13.71
C ASP A 232 -0.15 -8.97 13.73
N GLN A 233 -1.38 -8.87 13.31
CA GLN A 233 -2.17 -7.64 13.28
C GLN A 233 -3.39 -7.73 14.20
N ASP A 234 -3.34 -8.59 15.21
CA ASP A 234 -4.40 -8.63 16.23
C ASP A 234 -4.45 -7.30 16.99
N PRO A 235 -5.61 -6.62 17.05
CA PRO A 235 -5.70 -5.28 17.64
C PRO A 235 -5.28 -5.23 19.11
N VAL A 236 -5.60 -6.27 19.91
CA VAL A 236 -5.24 -6.31 21.33
C VAL A 236 -3.74 -6.51 21.50
N HIS A 237 -3.15 -7.40 20.70
CA HIS A 237 -1.70 -7.57 20.68
C HIS A 237 -0.98 -6.29 20.25
N MET A 238 -1.50 -5.62 19.24
CA MET A 238 -0.93 -4.35 18.75
C MET A 238 -0.96 -3.25 19.81
N LEU A 239 -2.06 -3.11 20.57
CA LEU A 239 -2.14 -2.19 21.69
C LEU A 239 -1.04 -2.46 22.73
N LYS A 240 -0.83 -3.71 23.06
CA LYS A 240 0.23 -4.11 23.98
C LYS A 240 1.62 -3.75 23.45
N VAL A 241 1.90 -4.01 22.18
CA VAL A 241 3.18 -3.62 21.55
C VAL A 241 3.36 -2.10 21.53
N ILE A 242 2.29 -1.33 21.26
CA ILE A 242 2.33 0.14 21.29
C ILE A 242 2.76 0.64 22.68
N GLU A 243 2.17 0.09 23.73
CA GLU A 243 2.49 0.46 25.12
C GLU A 243 3.90 0.02 25.55
N GLU A 244 4.25 -1.25 25.33
CA GLU A 244 5.52 -1.84 25.79
C GLU A 244 6.72 -1.26 25.05
N GLU A 245 6.59 -1.11 23.72
CA GLU A 245 7.67 -0.63 22.86
C GLU A 245 7.68 0.90 22.69
N LYS A 246 6.75 1.61 23.34
CA LYS A 246 6.60 3.06 23.23
C LYS A 246 6.54 3.52 21.77
N ILE A 247 5.69 2.87 21.00
CA ILE A 247 5.49 3.16 19.58
C ILE A 247 4.99 4.58 19.42
N GLN A 248 5.54 5.30 18.45
CA GLN A 248 5.23 6.69 18.20
C GLN A 248 4.44 6.91 16.90
N THR A 249 4.55 5.96 15.97
CA THR A 249 3.83 6.02 14.70
C THR A 249 3.53 4.64 14.13
N VAL A 250 2.41 4.53 13.41
CA VAL A 250 1.97 3.32 12.73
C VAL A 250 1.45 3.71 11.36
N MET A 251 1.68 2.87 10.34
CA MET A 251 1.00 2.94 9.05
C MET A 251 0.15 1.69 8.87
N ALA A 252 -1.17 1.88 8.74
CA ALA A 252 -2.11 0.77 8.54
C ALA A 252 -3.31 1.23 7.70
N LEU A 253 -4.15 0.27 7.29
CA LEU A 253 -5.40 0.56 6.58
C LEU A 253 -6.45 1.19 7.53
N PRO A 254 -7.42 1.97 7.03
CA PRO A 254 -8.44 2.58 7.85
C PRO A 254 -9.24 1.57 8.71
N VAL A 255 -9.57 0.42 8.14
CA VAL A 255 -10.29 -0.65 8.85
C VAL A 255 -9.53 -1.16 10.07
N PHE A 256 -8.21 -1.24 9.97
CA PHE A 256 -7.36 -1.62 11.09
C PHE A 256 -7.49 -0.62 12.27
N TYR A 257 -7.48 0.67 11.96
CA TYR A 257 -7.65 1.71 12.98
C TYR A 257 -9.04 1.70 13.61
N THR A 258 -10.06 1.30 12.88
CA THR A 258 -11.40 1.08 13.47
C THR A 258 -11.35 0.00 14.54
N TYR A 259 -10.80 -1.18 14.22
CA TYR A 259 -10.67 -2.28 15.18
C TYR A 259 -9.71 -1.96 16.34
N LEU A 260 -8.62 -1.25 16.07
CA LEU A 260 -7.68 -0.84 17.10
C LEU A 260 -8.35 0.08 18.14
N LEU A 261 -9.19 1.01 17.69
CA LEU A 261 -9.91 1.93 18.56
C LEU A 261 -10.98 1.20 19.39
N GLU A 262 -11.73 0.28 18.79
CA GLU A 262 -12.71 -0.57 19.47
C GLU A 262 -12.04 -1.46 20.57
N ALA A 263 -10.88 -2.03 20.25
CA ALA A 263 -10.10 -2.79 21.23
C ALA A 263 -9.58 -1.88 22.35
N TRP A 264 -9.12 -0.67 22.03
CA TRP A 264 -8.64 0.29 23.01
C TRP A 264 -9.75 0.75 23.98
N GLU A 265 -10.96 1.01 23.50
CA GLU A 265 -12.13 1.38 24.32
C GLU A 265 -12.40 0.32 25.41
N THR A 266 -12.08 -0.95 25.13
CA THR A 266 -12.25 -2.07 26.06
C THR A 266 -11.05 -2.26 27.00
N HIS A 267 -9.82 -2.16 26.48
CA HIS A 267 -8.60 -2.53 27.20
C HIS A 267 -7.90 -1.35 27.88
N GLN A 268 -8.21 -0.12 27.47
CA GLN A 268 -7.68 1.14 28.05
C GLN A 268 -6.14 1.18 28.16
N THR A 269 -5.45 0.66 27.13
CA THR A 269 -3.99 0.65 27.02
C THR A 269 -3.44 2.06 26.93
N ASP A 270 -2.22 2.31 27.44
CA ASP A 270 -1.53 3.60 27.31
C ASP A 270 -1.08 3.87 25.88
N LEU A 271 -1.72 4.84 25.22
CA LEU A 271 -1.38 5.30 23.87
C LEU A 271 -0.61 6.62 23.87
N SER A 272 -0.18 7.13 25.01
CA SER A 272 0.47 8.44 25.15
C SER A 272 1.79 8.60 24.38
N SER A 273 2.38 7.49 23.97
CA SER A 273 3.59 7.50 23.11
C SER A 273 3.29 7.83 21.65
N LEU A 274 2.05 7.65 21.18
CA LEU A 274 1.68 7.91 19.79
C LEU A 274 1.74 9.40 19.46
N VAL A 275 2.53 9.75 18.46
CA VAL A 275 2.71 11.12 17.97
C VAL A 275 1.83 11.39 16.76
N ILE A 276 1.77 10.42 15.84
CA ILE A 276 0.99 10.50 14.62
C ILE A 276 0.70 9.09 14.10
N LEU A 277 -0.51 8.90 13.59
CA LEU A 277 -0.87 7.71 12.83
C LEU A 277 -0.99 8.05 11.35
N MET A 278 -0.66 7.10 10.49
CA MET A 278 -0.74 7.24 9.04
C MET A 278 -1.63 6.17 8.45
N THR A 279 -2.47 6.54 7.49
CA THR A 279 -3.35 5.60 6.79
C THR A 279 -3.43 5.92 5.30
N GLY A 280 -4.04 5.03 4.52
CA GLY A 280 -4.23 5.22 3.08
C GLY A 280 -4.57 3.91 2.38
N GLY A 281 -4.45 3.91 1.04
CA GLY A 281 -4.75 2.74 0.21
C GLY A 281 -6.24 2.55 -0.10
N THR A 282 -7.13 3.09 0.74
CA THR A 282 -8.58 3.16 0.53
C THR A 282 -9.10 4.51 1.03
N LYS A 283 -10.38 4.83 0.77
CA LYS A 283 -11.02 6.03 1.31
C LYS A 283 -10.99 6.02 2.84
N VAL A 284 -10.63 7.14 3.43
CA VAL A 284 -10.54 7.31 4.89
C VAL A 284 -11.78 8.08 5.38
N PRO A 285 -12.62 7.49 6.23
CA PRO A 285 -13.77 8.20 6.79
C PRO A 285 -13.34 9.36 7.67
N SER A 286 -13.88 10.56 7.43
CA SER A 286 -13.61 11.75 8.27
C SER A 286 -14.03 11.53 9.73
N SER A 287 -15.04 10.68 9.97
CA SER A 287 -15.48 10.27 11.30
C SER A 287 -14.39 9.49 12.05
N LEU A 288 -13.64 8.62 11.37
CA LEU A 288 -12.51 7.90 11.98
C LEU A 288 -11.40 8.87 12.38
N ILE A 289 -11.06 9.82 11.50
CA ILE A 289 -10.07 10.86 11.79
C ILE A 289 -10.48 11.65 13.04
N ARG A 290 -11.76 12.05 13.13
CA ARG A 290 -12.30 12.80 14.29
C ARG A 290 -12.19 12.00 15.57
N ARG A 291 -12.58 10.71 15.59
CA ARG A 291 -12.48 9.85 16.77
C ARG A 291 -11.05 9.78 17.33
N TYR A 292 -10.04 9.71 16.47
CA TYR A 292 -8.64 9.71 16.89
C TYR A 292 -8.19 11.08 17.41
N LEU A 293 -8.60 12.17 16.75
CA LEU A 293 -8.31 13.52 17.23
C LEU A 293 -8.97 13.82 18.59
N ASP A 294 -10.18 13.31 18.84
CA ASP A 294 -10.90 13.49 20.11
C ASP A 294 -10.16 12.86 21.29
N ILE A 295 -9.34 11.82 21.05
CA ILE A 295 -8.44 11.22 22.06
C ILE A 295 -7.01 11.76 21.97
N GLY A 296 -6.78 12.85 21.22
CA GLY A 296 -5.51 13.54 21.13
C GLY A 296 -4.47 12.92 20.19
N ILE A 297 -4.85 11.94 19.36
CA ILE A 297 -3.94 11.27 18.43
C ILE A 297 -4.21 11.73 16.99
N PRO A 298 -3.27 12.44 16.35
CA PRO A 298 -3.41 12.85 14.95
C PRO A 298 -3.39 11.64 14.00
N LEU A 299 -4.40 11.53 13.12
CA LEU A 299 -4.46 10.53 12.05
C LEU A 299 -4.35 11.24 10.70
N ALA A 300 -3.22 11.06 10.03
CA ALA A 300 -2.97 11.56 8.69
C ALA A 300 -3.28 10.49 7.64
N HIS A 301 -3.56 10.92 6.41
CA HIS A 301 -3.75 9.95 5.33
C HIS A 301 -3.11 10.39 4.01
N GLY A 302 -2.76 9.39 3.20
CA GLY A 302 -2.13 9.58 1.91
C GLY A 302 -2.87 8.88 0.77
N TYR A 303 -2.76 9.46 -0.40
CA TYR A 303 -3.21 8.89 -1.66
C TYR A 303 -2.01 8.59 -2.55
N GLY A 304 -2.07 7.46 -3.24
CA GLY A 304 -1.03 7.03 -4.16
C GLY A 304 -1.34 5.70 -4.83
N SER A 305 -0.44 5.29 -5.69
CA SER A 305 -0.51 4.01 -6.39
C SER A 305 0.87 3.35 -6.47
N THR A 306 0.92 2.08 -6.87
CA THR A 306 2.19 1.40 -7.11
C THR A 306 3.00 2.09 -8.21
N GLU A 307 2.33 2.61 -9.23
CA GLU A 307 2.93 3.25 -10.40
C GLU A 307 3.50 4.64 -10.12
N ALA A 308 2.92 5.37 -9.16
CA ALA A 308 3.28 6.77 -8.89
C ALA A 308 3.73 7.01 -7.44
N TRP A 309 3.79 5.98 -6.61
CA TRP A 309 4.12 6.06 -5.18
C TRP A 309 3.14 6.99 -4.43
N GLY A 310 3.63 7.80 -3.49
CA GLY A 310 2.81 8.79 -2.80
C GLY A 310 2.54 10.00 -3.71
N ILE A 311 1.27 10.26 -3.99
CA ILE A 311 0.81 11.38 -4.81
C ILE A 311 0.48 12.59 -3.96
N SER A 312 -0.32 12.40 -2.91
CA SER A 312 -0.74 13.47 -2.01
C SER A 312 -0.87 13.00 -0.56
N THR A 313 -0.92 13.95 0.34
CA THR A 313 -1.11 13.69 1.79
C THR A 313 -1.98 14.77 2.39
N TRP A 314 -2.95 14.36 3.20
CA TRP A 314 -3.67 15.22 4.11
C TRP A 314 -3.14 15.06 5.53
N MET A 315 -2.99 16.17 6.23
CA MET A 315 -2.54 16.23 7.62
C MET A 315 -3.56 17.00 8.45
N PRO A 316 -3.73 16.70 9.74
CA PRO A 316 -4.70 17.38 10.62
C PRO A 316 -4.55 18.90 10.69
N ASP A 317 -3.32 19.42 10.54
CA ASP A 317 -3.02 20.86 10.48
C ASP A 317 -3.53 21.56 9.20
N MET A 318 -4.00 20.81 8.20
CA MET A 318 -4.61 21.33 6.98
C MET A 318 -6.10 21.65 7.12
N GLY A 319 -6.70 21.35 8.27
CA GLY A 319 -8.11 21.63 8.60
C GLY A 319 -9.06 20.45 8.38
N MET A 320 -9.98 20.25 9.34
CA MET A 320 -10.95 19.15 9.31
C MET A 320 -12.02 19.30 8.22
N ASP A 321 -12.25 20.51 7.72
CA ASP A 321 -13.11 20.78 6.57
C ASP A 321 -12.58 20.17 5.27
N LYS A 322 -11.27 19.92 5.19
CA LYS A 322 -10.59 19.27 4.08
C LYS A 322 -10.28 17.77 4.33
N ALA A 323 -10.70 17.19 5.44
CA ALA A 323 -10.40 15.80 5.83
C ALA A 323 -10.97 14.74 4.86
N ALA A 324 -11.99 15.09 4.09
CA ALA A 324 -12.54 14.23 3.04
C ALA A 324 -11.71 14.22 1.74
N SER A 325 -10.78 15.18 1.59
CA SER A 325 -9.87 15.21 0.44
C SER A 325 -8.76 14.16 0.58
N ALA A 326 -8.08 13.86 -0.51
CA ALA A 326 -6.81 13.10 -0.49
C ALA A 326 -5.59 13.98 -0.11
N GLY A 327 -5.83 15.21 0.33
CA GLY A 327 -4.80 16.17 0.70
C GLY A 327 -4.21 16.93 -0.49
N LYS A 328 -3.02 17.49 -0.29
CA LYS A 328 -2.27 18.24 -1.31
C LYS A 328 -1.14 17.41 -1.89
N PRO A 329 -0.73 17.68 -3.14
CA PRO A 329 0.39 16.99 -3.78
C PRO A 329 1.66 17.04 -2.92
N VAL A 330 2.36 15.89 -2.81
CA VAL A 330 3.67 15.85 -2.15
C VAL A 330 4.75 16.51 -3.02
N ALA A 331 5.89 16.82 -2.43
CA ALA A 331 6.97 17.54 -3.11
C ALA A 331 7.41 16.83 -4.41
N GLY A 332 7.35 17.57 -5.53
CA GLY A 332 7.73 17.08 -6.85
C GLY A 332 6.61 16.44 -7.65
N VAL A 333 5.41 16.31 -7.09
CA VAL A 333 4.21 15.86 -7.80
C VAL A 333 3.46 17.05 -8.37
N LYS A 334 3.08 16.96 -9.65
CA LYS A 334 2.11 17.84 -10.30
C LYS A 334 0.86 17.04 -10.58
N VAL A 335 -0.28 17.64 -10.36
CA VAL A 335 -1.59 17.03 -10.60
C VAL A 335 -2.40 17.95 -11.51
N LYS A 336 -3.09 17.36 -12.45
CA LYS A 336 -4.14 17.99 -13.25
C LYS A 336 -5.32 17.07 -13.39
N VAL A 337 -6.45 17.61 -13.78
CA VAL A 337 -7.67 16.86 -14.06
C VAL A 337 -7.94 16.94 -15.56
N GLU A 338 -8.15 15.81 -16.20
CA GLU A 338 -8.42 15.75 -17.65
C GLU A 338 -9.80 15.15 -17.92
N ASP A 339 -10.44 15.64 -18.96
CA ASP A 339 -11.57 14.94 -19.55
C ASP A 339 -11.09 13.59 -20.10
N PRO A 340 -11.69 12.46 -19.67
CA PRO A 340 -11.21 11.13 -20.04
C PRO A 340 -11.43 10.80 -21.52
N LEU A 341 -12.33 11.51 -22.22
CA LEU A 341 -12.65 11.27 -23.64
C LEU A 341 -11.78 12.11 -24.56
N THR A 342 -11.62 13.40 -24.23
CA THR A 342 -10.87 14.33 -25.06
C THR A 342 -9.40 14.45 -24.67
N GLY A 343 -9.06 14.18 -23.41
CA GLY A 343 -7.72 14.39 -22.84
C GLY A 343 -7.41 15.87 -22.58
N GLU A 344 -8.38 16.76 -22.69
CA GLU A 344 -8.22 18.18 -22.39
C GLU A 344 -8.21 18.42 -20.88
N GLU A 345 -7.38 19.35 -20.42
CA GLU A 345 -7.33 19.74 -19.01
C GLU A 345 -8.60 20.50 -18.61
N LEU A 346 -9.23 20.05 -17.54
CA LEU A 346 -10.46 20.65 -17.02
C LEU A 346 -10.16 21.78 -16.01
N PRO A 347 -11.04 22.78 -15.90
CA PRO A 347 -10.98 23.81 -14.88
C PRO A 347 -11.00 23.23 -13.45
N GLN A 348 -10.48 23.99 -12.47
CA GLN A 348 -10.57 23.64 -11.06
C GLN A 348 -12.02 23.43 -10.63
N GLY A 349 -12.25 22.41 -9.82
CA GLY A 349 -13.56 22.02 -9.31
C GLY A 349 -14.36 21.11 -10.25
N GLU A 350 -13.97 20.98 -11.51
CA GLU A 350 -14.62 20.04 -12.43
C GLU A 350 -14.08 18.61 -12.23
N ILE A 351 -14.99 17.65 -12.32
CA ILE A 351 -14.66 16.23 -12.13
C ILE A 351 -14.16 15.65 -13.45
N GLY A 352 -12.96 15.07 -13.39
CA GLY A 352 -12.33 14.38 -14.51
C GLY A 352 -11.39 13.29 -14.02
N GLU A 353 -10.52 12.78 -14.89
CA GLU A 353 -9.49 11.82 -14.51
C GLU A 353 -8.32 12.55 -13.84
N ILE A 354 -7.92 12.06 -12.67
CA ILE A 354 -6.71 12.55 -12.00
C ILE A 354 -5.48 12.05 -12.76
N VAL A 355 -4.68 12.99 -13.26
CA VAL A 355 -3.47 12.71 -14.02
C VAL A 355 -2.28 13.34 -13.31
N VAL A 356 -1.20 12.57 -13.12
CA VAL A 356 -0.06 13.00 -12.31
C VAL A 356 1.24 12.95 -13.08
N HIS A 357 2.11 13.93 -12.81
CA HIS A 357 3.48 13.96 -13.29
C HIS A 357 4.42 14.01 -12.08
N THR A 358 5.38 13.11 -12.04
CA THR A 358 6.35 13.03 -10.95
C THR A 358 7.66 12.42 -11.44
N PRO A 359 8.82 12.81 -10.88
CA PRO A 359 10.11 12.25 -11.25
C PRO A 359 10.35 10.82 -10.74
N PHE A 360 9.39 10.23 -10.05
CA PHE A 360 9.46 8.87 -9.47
C PHE A 360 8.36 7.94 -9.99
N LEU A 361 7.83 8.21 -11.19
CA LEU A 361 6.93 7.27 -11.88
C LEU A 361 7.62 5.93 -12.14
N PHE A 362 6.83 4.87 -12.17
CA PHE A 362 7.28 3.57 -12.60
C PHE A 362 7.84 3.60 -14.03
N LYS A 363 8.67 2.62 -14.36
CA LYS A 363 9.24 2.49 -15.72
C LYS A 363 8.20 2.04 -16.76
N GLY A 364 7.18 1.32 -16.31
CA GLY A 364 6.13 0.71 -17.11
C GLY A 364 5.75 -0.66 -16.59
N TYR A 365 4.82 -1.31 -17.27
CA TYR A 365 4.45 -2.69 -17.02
C TYR A 365 5.37 -3.60 -17.84
N GLU A 366 6.06 -4.54 -17.18
CA GLU A 366 6.97 -5.49 -17.84
C GLU A 366 6.21 -6.34 -18.85
N ASP A 367 6.80 -6.51 -20.05
CA ASP A 367 6.23 -7.23 -21.19
C ASP A 367 4.82 -6.77 -21.62
N ASN A 368 4.44 -5.55 -21.25
CA ASN A 368 3.14 -5.01 -21.61
C ASN A 368 3.23 -3.52 -22.03
N PRO A 369 3.91 -3.24 -23.17
CA PRO A 369 4.09 -1.89 -23.66
C PRO A 369 2.75 -1.22 -24.03
N GLU A 370 1.76 -1.99 -24.48
CA GLU A 370 0.44 -1.46 -24.81
C GLU A 370 -0.29 -0.94 -23.56
N ALA A 371 -0.30 -1.71 -22.46
CA ALA A 371 -0.87 -1.26 -21.21
C ALA A 371 -0.10 -0.08 -20.62
N THR A 372 1.22 -0.03 -20.80
CA THR A 372 2.08 1.08 -20.39
C THR A 372 1.71 2.36 -21.15
N ALA A 373 1.62 2.29 -22.48
CA ALA A 373 1.29 3.44 -23.33
C ALA A 373 -0.13 3.99 -23.06
N LYS A 374 -1.05 3.16 -22.59
CA LYS A 374 -2.40 3.61 -22.21
C LYS A 374 -2.39 4.51 -20.98
N VAL A 375 -1.49 4.28 -20.03
CA VAL A 375 -1.49 4.99 -18.75
C VAL A 375 -0.34 5.99 -18.60
N LEU A 376 0.77 5.82 -19.34
CA LEU A 376 1.94 6.69 -19.27
C LEU A 376 2.13 7.42 -20.61
N GLN A 377 1.78 8.71 -20.65
CA GLN A 377 1.82 9.53 -21.86
C GLN A 377 2.55 10.84 -21.60
N ASN A 378 3.62 11.11 -22.35
CA ASN A 378 4.39 12.36 -22.25
C ASN A 378 4.88 12.68 -20.80
N GLY A 379 5.22 11.65 -20.03
CA GLY A 379 5.65 11.79 -18.62
C GLY A 379 4.51 12.00 -17.61
N TRP A 380 3.25 11.96 -18.06
CA TRP A 380 2.06 12.00 -17.24
C TRP A 380 1.49 10.59 -17.08
N PHE A 381 1.10 10.27 -15.85
CA PHE A 381 0.47 8.98 -15.50
C PHE A 381 -1.03 9.20 -15.29
N ARG A 382 -1.84 8.49 -16.06
CA ARG A 382 -3.29 8.43 -15.96
C ARG A 382 -3.64 7.42 -14.86
N THR A 383 -4.15 7.92 -13.73
CA THR A 383 -4.36 7.07 -12.54
C THR A 383 -5.55 6.12 -12.68
N GLY A 384 -6.49 6.44 -13.57
CA GLY A 384 -7.78 5.79 -13.66
C GLY A 384 -8.72 6.15 -12.50
N ASP A 385 -8.32 7.09 -11.65
CA ASP A 385 -9.16 7.62 -10.58
C ASP A 385 -9.89 8.87 -11.06
N SER A 386 -11.18 8.94 -10.75
CA SER A 386 -12.04 10.11 -10.97
C SER A 386 -11.91 11.06 -9.79
N GLY A 387 -11.88 12.36 -10.04
CA GLY A 387 -11.80 13.36 -8.97
C GLY A 387 -11.69 14.78 -9.49
N TYR A 388 -11.47 15.71 -8.59
CA TYR A 388 -11.24 17.13 -8.89
C TYR A 388 -10.21 17.73 -7.93
N VAL A 389 -9.70 18.89 -8.30
CA VAL A 389 -8.83 19.71 -7.45
C VAL A 389 -9.59 20.99 -7.10
N ASP A 390 -9.71 21.30 -5.81
CA ASP A 390 -10.40 22.53 -5.37
C ASP A 390 -9.53 23.79 -5.50
N GLU A 391 -10.12 24.95 -5.19
CA GLU A 391 -9.44 26.25 -5.28
C GLU A 391 -8.22 26.37 -4.36
N ASP A 392 -8.19 25.62 -3.26
CA ASP A 392 -7.08 25.56 -2.31
C ASP A 392 -6.00 24.53 -2.69
N GLY A 393 -6.19 23.78 -3.79
CA GLY A 393 -5.27 22.77 -4.30
C GLY A 393 -5.40 21.40 -3.61
N PHE A 394 -6.50 21.12 -2.92
CA PHE A 394 -6.79 19.80 -2.37
C PHE A 394 -7.39 18.89 -3.45
N ILE A 395 -6.94 17.63 -3.45
CA ILE A 395 -7.42 16.60 -4.39
C ILE A 395 -8.58 15.86 -3.73
N PHE A 396 -9.70 15.78 -4.42
CA PHE A 396 -10.86 14.99 -4.00
C PHE A 396 -11.04 13.82 -4.96
N ILE A 397 -10.95 12.59 -4.46
CA ILE A 397 -11.17 11.37 -5.24
C ILE A 397 -12.65 11.01 -5.13
N THR A 398 -13.32 10.88 -6.27
CA THR A 398 -14.75 10.55 -6.36
C THR A 398 -15.00 9.11 -6.80
N GLY A 399 -13.94 8.34 -7.05
CA GLY A 399 -14.01 6.92 -7.38
C GLY A 399 -13.04 6.49 -8.48
N ARG A 400 -13.33 5.36 -9.11
CA ARG A 400 -12.60 4.87 -10.29
C ARG A 400 -13.42 5.14 -11.55
N TYR A 401 -12.79 5.61 -12.62
CA TYR A 401 -13.49 5.83 -13.88
C TYR A 401 -14.25 4.60 -14.40
N LYS A 402 -13.65 3.44 -14.27
CA LYS A 402 -14.28 2.16 -14.65
C LYS A 402 -15.49 1.77 -13.80
N ASP A 403 -15.66 2.40 -12.65
CA ASP A 403 -16.73 2.13 -11.69
C ASP A 403 -17.82 3.21 -11.71
N VAL A 404 -17.63 4.29 -12.49
CA VAL A 404 -18.65 5.32 -12.73
C VAL A 404 -19.86 4.66 -13.41
N ILE A 405 -21.03 4.93 -12.87
CA ILE A 405 -22.31 4.38 -13.32
C ILE A 405 -22.95 5.39 -14.28
N ILE A 406 -23.29 4.95 -15.46
CA ILE A 406 -23.92 5.83 -16.48
C ILE A 406 -25.43 5.61 -16.47
N TYR A 407 -26.13 6.48 -15.73
CA TYR A 407 -27.60 6.44 -15.61
C TYR A 407 -28.23 7.44 -16.60
N GLY A 408 -28.76 6.94 -17.70
CA GLY A 408 -29.46 7.77 -18.69
C GLY A 408 -28.61 8.90 -19.31
N GLY A 409 -27.29 8.77 -19.31
CA GLY A 409 -26.35 9.77 -19.76
C GLY A 409 -25.74 10.62 -18.63
N ASP A 410 -26.26 10.53 -17.41
CA ASP A 410 -25.67 11.18 -16.23
C ASP A 410 -24.69 10.26 -15.52
N ASN A 411 -23.58 10.84 -15.04
CA ASN A 411 -22.56 10.12 -14.28
C ASN A 411 -22.94 10.03 -12.80
N VAL A 412 -23.07 8.81 -12.27
CA VAL A 412 -23.18 8.55 -10.85
C VAL A 412 -21.86 8.00 -10.34
N TYR A 413 -21.25 8.73 -9.43
CA TYR A 413 -19.99 8.33 -8.80
C TYR A 413 -20.29 7.50 -7.55
N PRO A 414 -19.94 6.20 -7.51
CA PRO A 414 -20.26 5.31 -6.39
C PRO A 414 -19.87 5.86 -5.03
N ASP A 415 -18.68 6.45 -4.92
CA ASP A 415 -18.15 6.95 -3.66
C ASP A 415 -18.98 8.10 -3.06
N GLN A 416 -19.67 8.89 -3.90
CA GLN A 416 -20.58 9.94 -3.42
C GLN A 416 -21.83 9.34 -2.76
N VAL A 417 -22.37 8.27 -3.34
CA VAL A 417 -23.53 7.57 -2.80
C VAL A 417 -23.15 6.81 -1.53
N GLU A 418 -22.01 6.12 -1.55
CA GLU A 418 -21.44 5.41 -0.39
C GLU A 418 -21.23 6.35 0.80
N GLU A 419 -20.71 7.55 0.56
CA GLU A 419 -20.47 8.55 1.61
C GLU A 419 -21.77 9.02 2.31
N VAL A 420 -22.84 9.18 1.55
CA VAL A 420 -24.13 9.52 2.12
C VAL A 420 -24.70 8.36 2.94
N ILE A 421 -24.65 7.15 2.42
CA ILE A 421 -25.14 5.95 3.11
C ILE A 421 -24.38 5.69 4.41
N GLN A 422 -23.06 5.89 4.42
CA GLN A 422 -22.22 5.69 5.61
C GLN A 422 -22.51 6.66 6.76
N GLN A 423 -23.25 7.75 6.53
CA GLN A 423 -23.70 8.65 7.59
C GLN A 423 -24.86 8.08 8.41
N ILE A 424 -25.51 7.03 7.95
CA ILE A 424 -26.61 6.38 8.66
C ILE A 424 -26.04 5.57 9.84
N PRO A 425 -26.46 5.90 11.09
CA PRO A 425 -25.99 5.14 12.26
C PRO A 425 -26.29 3.65 12.15
N GLY A 426 -25.28 2.82 12.40
CA GLY A 426 -25.42 1.35 12.34
C GLY A 426 -25.09 0.71 10.98
N ILE A 427 -24.69 1.48 9.99
CA ILE A 427 -24.07 0.95 8.78
C ILE A 427 -22.56 0.81 9.02
N LEU A 428 -22.05 -0.41 8.85
CA LEU A 428 -20.63 -0.72 9.00
C LEU A 428 -19.87 -0.49 7.68
N GLU A 429 -20.39 -1.03 6.59
CA GLU A 429 -19.76 -0.95 5.29
C GLU A 429 -20.81 -0.78 4.20
N THR A 430 -20.44 -0.10 3.13
CA THR A 430 -21.26 0.02 1.93
C THR A 430 -20.41 0.00 0.67
N ALA A 431 -20.95 -0.59 -0.40
CA ALA A 431 -20.37 -0.56 -1.72
C ALA A 431 -21.46 -0.37 -2.77
N VAL A 432 -21.28 0.62 -3.65
CA VAL A 432 -22.21 0.93 -4.73
C VAL A 432 -21.61 0.52 -6.06
N VAL A 433 -22.41 -0.17 -6.87
CA VAL A 433 -22.04 -0.60 -8.22
C VAL A 433 -23.14 -0.28 -9.22
N GLY A 434 -22.77 -0.12 -10.49
CA GLY A 434 -23.73 -0.07 -11.60
C GLY A 434 -24.24 -1.46 -11.93
N ILE A 435 -25.54 -1.58 -12.07
CA ILE A 435 -26.19 -2.78 -12.60
C ILE A 435 -26.93 -2.44 -13.88
N PRO A 436 -27.04 -3.35 -14.85
CA PRO A 436 -27.75 -3.10 -16.10
C PRO A 436 -29.20 -2.69 -15.86
N ASP A 437 -29.64 -1.65 -16.54
CA ASP A 437 -31.03 -1.18 -16.56
C ASP A 437 -31.51 -0.99 -18.01
N PRO A 438 -32.65 -1.59 -18.42
CA PRO A 438 -33.10 -1.56 -19.81
C PRO A 438 -33.53 -0.17 -20.30
N LEU A 439 -33.85 0.76 -19.38
CA LEU A 439 -34.30 2.11 -19.71
C LEU A 439 -33.16 3.13 -19.66
N TYR A 440 -32.31 3.03 -18.64
CA TYR A 440 -31.29 4.02 -18.36
C TYR A 440 -29.86 3.56 -18.66
N GLY A 441 -29.68 2.32 -19.16
CA GLY A 441 -28.39 1.70 -19.41
C GLY A 441 -27.83 1.05 -18.15
N GLU A 442 -27.55 1.85 -17.12
CA GLU A 442 -27.17 1.37 -15.80
C GLU A 442 -27.99 2.07 -14.71
N LYS A 443 -28.09 1.46 -13.54
CA LYS A 443 -28.60 2.07 -12.32
C LYS A 443 -27.73 1.73 -11.12
N PRO A 444 -27.65 2.61 -10.09
CA PRO A 444 -26.86 2.34 -8.90
C PRO A 444 -27.56 1.30 -8.01
N LYS A 445 -26.75 0.38 -7.46
CA LYS A 445 -27.16 -0.59 -6.44
C LYS A 445 -26.15 -0.57 -5.29
N ALA A 446 -26.64 -0.38 -4.07
CA ALA A 446 -25.86 -0.36 -2.84
C ALA A 446 -25.94 -1.72 -2.13
N PHE A 447 -24.78 -2.31 -1.84
CA PHE A 447 -24.63 -3.46 -0.97
C PHE A 447 -24.17 -2.96 0.41
N ILE A 448 -24.91 -3.31 1.46
CA ILE A 448 -24.76 -2.70 2.79
C ILE A 448 -24.57 -3.77 3.86
N VAL A 449 -23.55 -3.64 4.68
CA VAL A 449 -23.31 -4.43 5.90
C VAL A 449 -23.79 -3.63 7.10
N LYS A 450 -24.71 -4.20 7.89
CA LYS A 450 -25.25 -3.59 9.12
C LYS A 450 -24.60 -4.10 10.39
N ASN A 451 -24.56 -3.26 11.41
CA ASN A 451 -24.30 -3.72 12.78
C ASN A 451 -25.52 -4.49 13.29
N GLY A 452 -25.35 -5.72 13.77
CA GLY A 452 -26.41 -6.68 14.08
C GLY A 452 -27.43 -6.26 15.16
N GLY A 453 -27.31 -5.06 15.76
CA GLY A 453 -28.23 -4.56 16.79
C GLY A 453 -29.26 -3.53 16.32
N GLN A 454 -29.20 -3.04 15.09
CA GLN A 454 -30.10 -1.97 14.61
C GLN A 454 -31.07 -2.45 13.53
N ARG A 455 -32.33 -2.05 13.65
CA ARG A 455 -33.35 -2.24 12.63
C ARG A 455 -33.27 -1.10 11.61
N ILE A 456 -32.45 -1.28 10.59
CA ILE A 456 -32.40 -0.40 9.41
C ILE A 456 -33.04 -1.13 8.25
N THR A 457 -34.02 -0.51 7.61
CA THR A 457 -34.69 -1.07 6.42
C THR A 457 -34.13 -0.47 5.13
N GLU A 458 -34.48 -1.05 3.98
CA GLU A 458 -34.12 -0.49 2.68
C GLU A 458 -34.77 0.87 2.46
N GLU A 459 -36.02 1.02 2.92
CA GLU A 459 -36.77 2.28 2.87
C GLU A 459 -36.08 3.39 3.65
N ASP A 460 -35.55 3.09 4.85
CA ASP A 460 -34.82 4.08 5.69
C ASP A 460 -33.58 4.60 4.94
N VAL A 461 -32.83 3.72 4.27
CA VAL A 461 -31.65 4.10 3.48
C VAL A 461 -32.05 4.93 2.26
N ILE A 462 -33.08 4.51 1.54
CA ILE A 462 -33.58 5.21 0.35
C ILE A 462 -34.09 6.61 0.72
N GLU A 463 -34.89 6.75 1.78
CA GLU A 463 -35.38 8.04 2.26
C GLU A 463 -34.22 8.96 2.68
N PHE A 464 -33.23 8.43 3.40
CA PHE A 464 -32.04 9.20 3.78
C PHE A 464 -31.26 9.70 2.57
N CYS A 465 -31.13 8.87 1.53
CA CYS A 465 -30.50 9.23 0.26
C CYS A 465 -31.31 10.28 -0.50
N LYS A 466 -32.65 10.17 -0.56
CA LYS A 466 -33.52 11.14 -1.25
C LYS A 466 -33.40 12.56 -0.73
N GLU A 467 -33.17 12.71 0.57
CA GLU A 467 -32.99 14.02 1.18
C GLU A 467 -31.66 14.70 0.79
N ARG A 468 -30.67 13.93 0.31
CA ARG A 468 -29.27 14.37 0.16
C ARG A 468 -28.70 14.19 -1.23
N LEU A 469 -29.33 13.36 -2.07
CA LEU A 469 -28.85 13.04 -3.43
C LEU A 469 -29.91 13.37 -4.47
N SER A 470 -29.46 13.70 -5.67
CA SER A 470 -30.34 13.82 -6.84
C SER A 470 -31.00 12.49 -7.17
N ALA A 471 -32.20 12.53 -7.74
CA ALA A 471 -33.05 11.35 -7.97
C ALA A 471 -32.34 10.21 -8.74
N TYR A 472 -31.53 10.54 -9.73
CA TYR A 472 -30.78 9.56 -10.54
C TYR A 472 -29.64 8.88 -9.78
N LYS A 473 -29.25 9.37 -8.60
CA LYS A 473 -28.22 8.79 -7.71
C LYS A 473 -28.78 7.87 -6.64
N ILE A 474 -30.11 7.78 -6.52
CA ILE A 474 -30.73 6.94 -5.48
C ILE A 474 -30.54 5.48 -5.84
N PRO A 475 -29.86 4.68 -5.01
CA PRO A 475 -29.56 3.29 -5.32
C PRO A 475 -30.73 2.36 -4.99
N GLU A 476 -30.77 1.21 -5.67
CA GLU A 476 -31.38 0.03 -5.06
C GLU A 476 -30.54 -0.41 -3.86
N VAL A 477 -31.17 -0.98 -2.84
CA VAL A 477 -30.49 -1.37 -1.60
C VAL A 477 -30.56 -2.88 -1.41
N GLU A 478 -29.45 -3.50 -1.04
CA GLU A 478 -29.37 -4.90 -0.65
C GLU A 478 -28.50 -5.03 0.61
N PHE A 479 -29.05 -5.65 1.67
CA PHE A 479 -28.27 -5.94 2.86
C PHE A 479 -27.55 -7.27 2.73
N VAL A 480 -26.24 -7.27 3.02
CA VAL A 480 -25.38 -8.44 2.95
C VAL A 480 -24.67 -8.68 4.29
N ASN A 481 -24.23 -9.91 4.54
CA ASN A 481 -23.49 -10.23 5.74
C ASN A 481 -22.06 -9.66 5.71
N GLU A 482 -21.42 -9.68 4.53
CA GLU A 482 -20.08 -9.15 4.29
C GLU A 482 -19.92 -8.71 2.83
N LEU A 483 -19.01 -7.77 2.58
CA LEU A 483 -18.61 -7.38 1.23
C LEU A 483 -17.44 -8.24 0.74
N PRO A 484 -17.42 -8.70 -0.52
CA PRO A 484 -16.28 -9.40 -1.08
C PRO A 484 -15.07 -8.47 -1.15
N LYS A 485 -13.94 -8.87 -0.54
CA LYS A 485 -12.72 -8.06 -0.49
C LYS A 485 -11.54 -8.80 -1.10
N ASN A 486 -10.58 -8.03 -1.59
CA ASN A 486 -9.28 -8.56 -1.93
C ASN A 486 -8.39 -8.64 -0.67
N ASN A 487 -7.18 -9.17 -0.84
CA ASN A 487 -6.20 -9.33 0.23
C ASN A 487 -5.74 -8.00 0.88
N LEU A 488 -6.11 -6.86 0.29
CA LEU A 488 -5.88 -5.50 0.80
C LEU A 488 -7.10 -4.95 1.58
N GLY A 489 -8.13 -5.75 1.80
CA GLY A 489 -9.39 -5.27 2.37
C GLY A 489 -10.21 -4.39 1.43
N LYS A 490 -9.79 -4.22 0.16
CA LYS A 490 -10.51 -3.44 -0.84
C LYS A 490 -11.66 -4.26 -1.41
N VAL A 491 -12.85 -3.66 -1.46
CA VAL A 491 -14.05 -4.28 -2.01
C VAL A 491 -13.85 -4.63 -3.49
N LYS A 492 -14.22 -5.87 -3.85
CA LYS A 492 -14.22 -6.36 -5.24
C LYS A 492 -15.55 -6.01 -5.89
N LYS A 493 -15.67 -4.77 -6.42
CA LYS A 493 -16.90 -4.26 -7.06
C LYS A 493 -17.32 -5.08 -8.30
N ASP A 494 -16.37 -5.70 -8.99
CA ASP A 494 -16.63 -6.63 -10.09
C ASP A 494 -17.40 -7.89 -9.65
N VAL A 495 -17.07 -8.44 -8.49
CA VAL A 495 -17.79 -9.57 -7.89
C VAL A 495 -19.23 -9.16 -7.56
N LEU A 496 -19.41 -7.98 -6.96
CA LEU A 496 -20.76 -7.45 -6.63
C LEU A 496 -21.60 -7.21 -7.88
N ARG A 497 -21.02 -6.65 -8.96
CA ARG A 497 -21.72 -6.49 -10.24
C ARG A 497 -22.21 -7.83 -10.79
N ASN A 498 -21.33 -8.84 -10.80
CA ASN A 498 -21.68 -10.17 -11.28
C ASN A 498 -22.77 -10.83 -10.42
N GLN A 499 -22.73 -10.68 -9.10
CA GLN A 499 -23.77 -11.16 -8.20
C GLN A 499 -25.13 -10.50 -8.49
N ALA A 500 -25.14 -9.19 -8.69
CA ALA A 500 -26.35 -8.41 -8.95
C ALA A 500 -27.03 -8.70 -10.30
N VAL A 501 -26.29 -9.20 -11.28
CA VAL A 501 -26.83 -9.59 -12.60
C VAL A 501 -27.49 -10.97 -12.54
N HIS A 502 -27.15 -11.82 -11.55
CA HIS A 502 -27.60 -13.18 -11.43
C HIS A 502 -28.62 -13.37 -10.28
N SER A 503 -28.90 -12.33 -9.50
CA SER A 503 -29.95 -12.25 -8.48
C SER A 503 -31.22 -11.58 -9.05
#